data_59512d8c79d473066e84b747ee6fd0c6
#
_entry.id   59512d8c79d473066e84b747ee6fd0c6
#
_cell.length_a   1.000
_cell.length_b   1.000
_cell.length_c   1.000
_cell.angle_alpha   90.00
_cell.angle_beta   90.00
_cell.angle_gamma   90.00
#
_symmetry.space_group_name_H-M   'P 1'
#
loop_
_entity.id
_entity.type
_entity.pdbx_description
1 polymer ?
#
loop_
_entity_poly.entity_id
_entity_poly.type
_entity_poly.pdbx_seq_one_letter_code
_entity_poly.pdbx_strand_id
1 'polypeptide(L)'
;QGDTYADLLFTMIERRGKRPPVTYTTFQARDLGKDTAELFQSAARGAYARFEPQAMLVGASCTAELIQDDPAGLAEAMRLPCPVIALELPSYQRKENWGAAETFYQLVRNLADKDARPAPREGRRPKANLLGPTALGFRHRDDVIEITRLLATLGIDVNVTAPLGASPADLARLGEADFNVCLYPEIADTACRWL
;
A
#
# COMPACT_ATOMS: atom_id res chain seq x y z
N GLN A 1 -1.09 1.06 -15.87
CA GLN A 1 -0.96 1.35 -17.30
C GLN A 1 -0.59 0.10 -18.07
N GLY A 2 -1.25 -0.20 -19.19
CA GLY A 2 -1.00 -1.36 -20.04
C GLY A 2 -2.05 -2.46 -19.89
N ASP A 3 -1.62 -3.69 -19.65
CA ASP A 3 -2.46 -4.87 -19.69
C ASP A 3 -3.56 -4.90 -18.62
N THR A 4 -4.60 -5.70 -18.90
CA THR A 4 -5.70 -5.92 -17.98
C THR A 4 -5.39 -7.09 -17.05
N TYR A 5 -5.35 -6.86 -15.76
CA TYR A 5 -5.13 -7.88 -14.74
C TYR A 5 -6.47 -8.30 -14.11
N ALA A 6 -7.38 -8.83 -14.93
CA ALA A 6 -8.72 -9.22 -14.49
C ALA A 6 -8.67 -10.32 -13.41
N ASP A 7 -7.82 -11.31 -13.58
CA ASP A 7 -7.67 -12.42 -12.63
C ASP A 7 -7.19 -11.96 -11.26
N LEU A 8 -6.25 -10.99 -11.23
CA LEU A 8 -5.81 -10.38 -9.99
C LEU A 8 -6.95 -9.64 -9.28
N LEU A 9 -7.75 -8.89 -10.04
CA LEU A 9 -8.92 -8.19 -9.48
C LEU A 9 -9.94 -9.17 -8.89
N PHE A 10 -10.24 -10.28 -9.57
CA PHE A 10 -11.14 -11.30 -9.04
C PHE A 10 -10.62 -11.93 -7.76
N THR A 11 -9.34 -12.29 -7.71
CA THR A 11 -8.70 -12.81 -6.49
C THR A 11 -8.79 -11.82 -5.33
N MET A 12 -8.55 -10.54 -5.59
CA MET A 12 -8.67 -9.50 -4.57
C MET A 12 -10.10 -9.32 -4.08
N ILE A 13 -11.10 -9.43 -4.96
CA ILE A 13 -12.53 -9.36 -4.60
C ILE A 13 -12.90 -10.53 -3.71
N GLU A 14 -12.55 -11.75 -4.06
CA GLU A 14 -12.82 -12.95 -3.25
C GLU A 14 -12.24 -12.84 -1.84
N ARG A 15 -11.01 -12.34 -1.72
CA ARG A 15 -10.31 -12.21 -0.44
C ARG A 15 -10.84 -11.07 0.43
N ARG A 16 -11.37 -10.02 -0.15
CA ARG A 16 -11.80 -8.81 0.57
C ARG A 16 -13.32 -8.68 0.71
N GLY A 17 -14.10 -9.39 -0.07
CA GLY A 17 -15.54 -9.21 -0.16
C GLY A 17 -16.01 -7.88 -0.77
N LYS A 18 -15.06 -7.05 -1.25
CA LYS A 18 -15.33 -5.76 -1.91
C LYS A 18 -14.38 -5.56 -3.07
N ARG A 19 -14.87 -4.93 -4.13
CA ARG A 19 -14.00 -4.52 -5.25
C ARG A 19 -13.00 -3.46 -4.78
N PRO A 20 -11.69 -3.68 -4.98
CA PRO A 20 -10.70 -2.66 -4.65
C PRO A 20 -10.82 -1.46 -5.60
N PRO A 21 -10.47 -0.23 -5.14
CA PRO A 21 -10.48 0.97 -5.96
C PRO A 21 -9.27 0.99 -6.90
N VAL A 22 -9.29 0.13 -7.91
CA VAL A 22 -8.21 -0.01 -8.91
C VAL A 22 -8.75 0.36 -10.28
N THR A 23 -7.96 1.14 -11.01
CA THR A 23 -8.17 1.47 -12.42
C THR A 23 -6.93 1.16 -13.24
N TYR A 24 -7.13 0.94 -14.51
CA TYR A 24 -6.06 0.69 -15.46
C TYR A 24 -6.10 1.77 -16.54
N THR A 25 -4.93 2.33 -16.87
CA THR A 25 -4.76 3.09 -18.10
C THR A 25 -4.50 2.09 -19.21
N THR A 26 -5.48 1.85 -20.05
CA THR A 26 -5.33 0.97 -21.21
C THR A 26 -4.96 1.79 -22.43
N PHE A 27 -3.97 1.33 -23.19
CA PHE A 27 -3.64 1.91 -24.49
C PHE A 27 -3.61 0.79 -25.55
N GLN A 28 -3.86 1.17 -26.78
CA GLN A 28 -3.82 0.28 -27.93
C GLN A 28 -2.57 0.61 -28.79
N ALA A 29 -2.23 -0.27 -29.72
CA ALA A 29 -1.09 -0.06 -30.62
C ALA A 29 -1.12 1.31 -31.34
N ARG A 30 -2.31 1.82 -31.66
CA ARG A 30 -2.50 3.15 -32.25
C ARG A 30 -2.14 4.32 -31.31
N ASP A 31 -2.08 4.08 -30.02
CA ASP A 31 -1.79 5.10 -29.02
C ASP A 31 -0.29 5.19 -28.72
N LEU A 32 0.50 4.19 -29.12
CA LEU A 32 1.96 4.16 -28.96
C LEU A 32 2.69 5.26 -29.75
N GLY A 33 2.05 5.83 -30.75
CA GLY A 33 2.56 6.98 -31.52
C GLY A 33 2.02 8.34 -31.07
N LYS A 34 1.23 8.39 -29.99
CA LYS A 34 0.64 9.59 -29.42
C LYS A 34 1.27 9.92 -28.07
N ASP A 35 0.86 11.03 -27.47
CA ASP A 35 1.25 11.42 -26.15
C ASP A 35 0.59 10.51 -25.09
N THR A 36 1.32 9.48 -24.65
CA THR A 36 0.89 8.55 -23.60
C THR A 36 0.75 9.26 -22.25
N ALA A 37 1.43 10.39 -22.07
CA ALA A 37 1.35 11.21 -20.86
C ALA A 37 -0.06 11.79 -20.66
N GLU A 38 -0.67 12.35 -21.73
CA GLU A 38 -2.02 12.87 -21.66
C GLU A 38 -3.05 11.78 -21.32
N LEU A 39 -2.89 10.60 -21.95
CA LEU A 39 -3.74 9.44 -21.68
C LEU A 39 -3.67 9.02 -20.20
N PHE A 40 -2.46 8.92 -19.64
CA PHE A 40 -2.25 8.60 -18.24
C PHE A 40 -2.85 9.67 -17.32
N GLN A 41 -2.56 10.94 -17.56
CA GLN A 41 -3.05 12.05 -16.74
C GLN A 41 -4.58 12.13 -16.73
N SER A 42 -5.22 11.92 -17.88
CA SER A 42 -6.68 11.86 -17.98
C SER A 42 -7.26 10.71 -17.15
N ALA A 43 -6.66 9.52 -17.24
CA ALA A 43 -7.07 8.36 -16.46
C ALA A 43 -6.88 8.59 -14.94
N ALA A 44 -5.78 9.18 -14.52
CA ALA A 44 -5.50 9.47 -13.12
C ALA A 44 -6.46 10.53 -12.54
N ARG A 45 -6.77 11.60 -13.30
CA ARG A 45 -7.82 12.57 -12.90
C ARG A 45 -9.19 11.90 -12.78
N GLY A 46 -9.55 11.04 -13.72
CA GLY A 46 -10.79 10.27 -13.68
C GLY A 46 -10.86 9.33 -12.48
N ALA A 47 -9.75 8.67 -12.14
CA ALA A 47 -9.66 7.83 -10.95
C ALA A 47 -9.83 8.66 -9.67
N TYR A 48 -9.17 9.81 -9.57
CA TYR A 48 -9.33 10.71 -8.43
C TYR A 48 -10.78 11.17 -8.27
N ALA A 49 -11.40 11.68 -9.34
CA ALA A 49 -12.78 12.14 -9.32
C ALA A 49 -13.79 11.04 -8.95
N ARG A 50 -13.50 9.79 -9.31
CA ARG A 50 -14.36 8.63 -9.04
C ARG A 50 -14.27 8.12 -7.62
N PHE A 51 -13.08 8.09 -7.04
CA PHE A 51 -12.82 7.41 -5.77
C PHE A 51 -12.54 8.37 -4.62
N GLU A 52 -12.20 9.62 -4.89
CA GLU A 52 -11.80 10.62 -3.89
C GLU A 52 -10.84 10.02 -2.83
N PRO A 53 -9.72 9.41 -3.28
CA PRO A 53 -8.88 8.62 -2.40
C PRO A 53 -8.10 9.48 -1.41
N GLN A 54 -7.84 8.94 -0.23
CA GLN A 54 -6.95 9.56 0.76
C GLN A 54 -5.47 9.49 0.34
N ALA A 55 -5.12 8.55 -0.52
CA ALA A 55 -3.80 8.43 -1.17
C ALA A 55 -3.97 7.65 -2.47
N MET A 56 -3.18 7.98 -3.48
CA MET A 56 -3.17 7.30 -4.78
C MET A 56 -1.84 6.60 -4.99
N LEU A 57 -1.88 5.30 -5.25
CA LEU A 57 -0.70 4.53 -5.65
C LEU A 57 -0.66 4.43 -7.17
N VAL A 58 0.50 4.68 -7.74
CA VAL A 58 0.72 4.62 -9.18
C VAL A 58 1.84 3.63 -9.47
N GLY A 59 1.56 2.64 -10.29
CA GLY A 59 2.54 1.64 -10.72
C GLY A 59 2.53 1.45 -12.22
N ALA A 60 3.65 1.05 -12.78
CA ALA A 60 3.77 0.63 -14.16
C ALA A 60 3.40 -0.85 -14.32
N SER A 61 2.83 -1.21 -15.47
CA SER A 61 2.72 -2.61 -15.89
C SER A 61 4.01 -3.04 -16.59
N CYS A 62 4.17 -4.36 -16.79
CA CYS A 62 5.30 -4.90 -17.57
C CYS A 62 5.43 -4.22 -18.95
N THR A 63 4.31 -3.96 -19.61
CA THR A 63 4.31 -3.29 -20.92
C THR A 63 4.76 -1.84 -20.82
N ALA A 64 4.34 -1.11 -19.79
CA ALA A 64 4.77 0.27 -19.55
C ALA A 64 6.29 0.35 -19.26
N GLU A 65 6.84 -0.62 -18.52
CA GLU A 65 8.29 -0.72 -18.31
C GLU A 65 9.05 -0.91 -19.64
N LEU A 66 8.54 -1.73 -20.56
CA LEU A 66 9.18 -1.97 -21.85
C LEU A 66 9.21 -0.73 -22.75
N ILE A 67 8.20 0.12 -22.68
CA ILE A 67 8.14 1.37 -23.46
C ILE A 67 8.79 2.56 -22.71
N GLN A 68 9.36 2.31 -21.56
CA GLN A 68 10.03 3.32 -20.72
C GLN A 68 9.15 4.53 -20.37
N ASP A 69 7.86 4.30 -20.16
CA ASP A 69 6.94 5.31 -19.65
C ASP A 69 7.29 5.64 -18.19
N ASP A 70 7.18 6.91 -17.82
CA ASP A 70 7.37 7.39 -16.43
C ASP A 70 6.03 7.83 -15.83
N PRO A 71 5.17 6.90 -15.38
CA PRO A 71 3.91 7.25 -14.74
C PRO A 71 4.10 7.93 -13.40
N ALA A 72 5.24 7.75 -12.75
CA ALA A 72 5.56 8.33 -11.46
C ALA A 72 5.75 9.85 -11.58
N GLY A 73 6.67 10.29 -12.44
CA GLY A 73 6.92 11.72 -12.68
C GLY A 73 5.69 12.44 -13.23
N LEU A 74 4.91 11.76 -14.10
CA LEU A 74 3.66 12.31 -14.61
C LEU A 74 2.62 12.51 -13.48
N ALA A 75 2.51 11.56 -12.56
CA ALA A 75 1.57 11.64 -11.44
C ALA A 75 1.93 12.76 -10.47
N GLU A 76 3.20 12.93 -10.15
CA GLU A 76 3.71 14.02 -9.30
C GLU A 76 3.43 15.39 -9.92
N ALA A 77 3.65 15.53 -11.23
CA ALA A 77 3.39 16.79 -11.95
C ALA A 77 1.92 17.21 -11.94
N MET A 78 0.99 16.27 -11.72
CA MET A 78 -0.46 16.57 -11.69
C MET A 78 -0.92 17.33 -10.45
N ARG A 79 -0.17 17.33 -9.37
CA ARG A 79 -0.50 17.98 -8.08
C ARG A 79 -1.93 17.68 -7.61
N LEU A 80 -2.29 16.40 -7.57
CA LEU A 80 -3.58 15.96 -7.06
C LEU A 80 -3.77 16.36 -5.58
N PRO A 81 -5.01 16.55 -5.10
CA PRO A 81 -5.28 16.95 -3.71
C PRO A 81 -5.01 15.85 -2.66
N CYS A 82 -4.48 14.71 -3.06
CA CYS A 82 -4.05 13.63 -2.15
C CYS A 82 -2.59 13.27 -2.41
N PRO A 83 -1.90 12.66 -1.44
CA PRO A 83 -0.57 12.10 -1.67
C PRO A 83 -0.60 11.10 -2.82
N VAL A 84 0.36 11.24 -3.75
CA VAL A 84 0.59 10.27 -4.82
C VAL A 84 1.87 9.52 -4.52
N ILE A 85 1.79 8.21 -4.46
CA ILE A 85 2.90 7.32 -4.15
C ILE A 85 3.24 6.53 -5.41
N ALA A 86 4.37 6.85 -6.00
CA ALA A 86 4.91 6.12 -7.13
C ALA A 86 5.53 4.81 -6.65
N LEU A 87 5.20 3.72 -7.34
CA LEU A 87 5.71 2.39 -7.05
C LEU A 87 6.56 1.92 -8.23
N GLU A 88 7.87 1.89 -8.03
CA GLU A 88 8.83 1.31 -8.95
C GLU A 88 9.01 -0.17 -8.64
N LEU A 89 8.20 -1.01 -9.27
CA LEU A 89 8.15 -2.45 -9.05
C LEU A 89 8.60 -3.20 -10.31
N PRO A 90 9.92 -3.35 -10.55
CA PRO A 90 10.44 -3.93 -11.78
C PRO A 90 10.09 -5.42 -11.89
N SER A 91 9.04 -5.73 -12.65
CA SER A 91 8.43 -7.06 -12.77
C SER A 91 9.36 -8.11 -13.40
N TYR A 92 10.30 -7.70 -14.24
CA TYR A 92 11.27 -8.62 -14.87
C TYR A 92 12.47 -8.96 -13.99
N GLN A 93 12.70 -8.20 -12.89
CA GLN A 93 13.90 -8.32 -12.06
C GLN A 93 13.61 -8.83 -10.65
N ARG A 94 12.38 -8.68 -10.17
CA ARG A 94 11.99 -8.98 -8.79
C ARG A 94 10.78 -9.89 -8.72
N LYS A 95 10.64 -10.59 -7.60
CA LYS A 95 9.51 -11.49 -7.33
C LYS A 95 8.42 -10.78 -6.52
N GLU A 96 7.25 -11.40 -6.47
CA GLU A 96 6.04 -10.90 -5.81
C GLU A 96 6.27 -10.48 -4.35
N ASN A 97 6.95 -11.31 -3.55
CA ASN A 97 7.20 -11.01 -2.15
C ASN A 97 8.03 -9.73 -1.96
N TRP A 98 9.03 -9.50 -2.83
CA TRP A 98 9.78 -8.25 -2.82
C TRP A 98 8.87 -7.06 -3.18
N GLY A 99 8.01 -7.20 -4.18
CA GLY A 99 7.06 -6.16 -4.58
C GLY A 99 6.08 -5.81 -3.46
N ALA A 100 5.60 -6.81 -2.72
CA ALA A 100 4.73 -6.60 -1.56
C ALA A 100 5.45 -5.85 -0.42
N ALA A 101 6.70 -6.25 -0.11
CA ALA A 101 7.51 -5.61 0.90
C ALA A 101 7.85 -4.15 0.53
N GLU A 102 8.25 -3.91 -0.72
CA GLU A 102 8.56 -2.56 -1.22
C GLU A 102 7.32 -1.67 -1.20
N THR A 103 6.18 -2.18 -1.66
CA THR A 103 4.92 -1.44 -1.61
C THR A 103 4.56 -1.03 -0.18
N PHE A 104 4.65 -1.94 0.77
CA PHE A 104 4.35 -1.63 2.17
C PHE A 104 5.34 -0.63 2.74
N TYR A 105 6.63 -0.78 2.45
CA TYR A 105 7.65 0.19 2.86
C TYR A 105 7.39 1.59 2.30
N GLN A 106 7.06 1.70 1.02
CA GLN A 106 6.74 3.01 0.40
C GLN A 106 5.48 3.64 1.00
N LEU A 107 4.46 2.83 1.33
CA LEU A 107 3.28 3.32 2.05
C LEU A 107 3.66 3.90 3.42
N VAL A 108 4.43 3.17 4.21
CA VAL A 108 4.86 3.62 5.54
C VAL A 108 5.73 4.87 5.42
N ARG A 109 6.73 4.87 4.54
CA ARG A 109 7.66 5.99 4.34
C ARG A 109 6.96 7.30 3.96
N ASN A 110 5.90 7.21 3.15
CA ASN A 110 5.20 8.39 2.63
C ASN A 110 4.02 8.83 3.50
N LEU A 111 3.42 7.94 4.29
CA LEU A 111 2.19 8.22 5.02
C LEU A 111 2.36 8.26 6.55
N ALA A 112 3.41 7.66 7.10
CA ALA A 112 3.65 7.74 8.53
C ALA A 112 4.02 9.17 8.93
N ASP A 113 3.39 9.66 10.01
CA ASP A 113 3.76 10.93 10.61
C ASP A 113 5.13 10.78 11.31
N LYS A 114 6.12 11.51 10.80
CA LYS A 114 7.50 11.49 11.32
C LYS A 114 7.62 12.10 12.71
N ASP A 115 6.64 12.89 13.11
CA ASP A 115 6.61 13.54 14.43
C ASP A 115 5.74 12.80 15.44
N ALA A 116 4.98 11.79 15.01
CA ALA A 116 4.21 10.93 15.90
C ALA A 116 5.15 10.21 16.90
N ARG A 117 4.79 10.23 18.15
CA ARG A 117 5.55 9.59 19.25
C ARG A 117 4.59 8.88 20.20
N PRO A 118 5.04 7.82 20.85
CA PRO A 118 4.27 7.19 21.92
C PRO A 118 3.98 8.20 23.04
N ALA A 119 2.77 8.15 23.57
CA ALA A 119 2.44 8.91 24.78
C ALA A 119 3.31 8.42 25.97
N PRO A 120 3.52 9.25 27.01
CA PRO A 120 4.21 8.81 28.23
C PRO A 120 3.64 7.50 28.79
N ARG A 121 4.50 6.64 29.33
CA ARG A 121 4.11 5.28 29.79
C ARG A 121 3.37 5.26 31.12
N GLU A 122 3.39 6.33 31.89
CA GLU A 122 2.78 6.38 33.20
C GLU A 122 1.27 6.09 33.12
N GLY A 123 0.85 5.02 33.80
CA GLY A 123 -0.57 4.66 33.92
C GLY A 123 -1.26 4.07 32.69
N ARG A 124 -0.54 3.84 31.58
CA ARG A 124 -1.12 3.21 30.40
C ARG A 124 -0.48 1.86 30.04
N ARG A 125 -1.24 1.05 29.33
CA ARG A 125 -0.73 -0.18 28.72
C ARG A 125 0.20 0.15 27.56
N PRO A 126 1.26 -0.65 27.32
CA PRO A 126 2.06 -0.52 26.11
C PRO A 126 1.22 -0.76 24.87
N LYS A 127 1.58 -0.08 23.77
CA LYS A 127 0.94 -0.22 22.48
C LYS A 127 1.91 -0.82 21.46
N ALA A 128 1.43 -1.77 20.67
CA ALA A 128 2.19 -2.36 19.57
C ALA A 128 1.50 -2.15 18.23
N ASN A 129 2.26 -1.94 17.16
CA ASN A 129 1.77 -2.16 15.82
C ASN A 129 1.91 -3.63 15.46
N LEU A 130 0.93 -4.18 14.73
CA LEU A 130 0.97 -5.52 14.17
C LEU A 130 1.16 -5.41 12.66
N LEU A 131 2.38 -5.65 12.16
CA LEU A 131 2.77 -5.33 10.79
C LEU A 131 3.03 -6.59 9.94
N GLY A 132 2.60 -6.53 8.69
CA GLY A 132 2.83 -7.54 7.68
C GLY A 132 1.61 -8.27 7.15
N PRO A 133 0.52 -8.48 7.90
CA PRO A 133 -0.64 -9.19 7.37
C PRO A 133 -1.20 -8.51 6.12
N THR A 134 -1.45 -9.31 5.07
CA THR A 134 -2.04 -8.85 3.81
C THR A 134 -3.30 -9.64 3.47
N ALA A 135 -4.19 -9.10 2.65
CA ALA A 135 -5.40 -9.78 2.23
C ALA A 135 -5.15 -11.05 1.40
N LEU A 136 -3.97 -11.19 0.81
CA LEU A 136 -3.55 -12.38 0.05
C LEU A 136 -2.76 -13.40 0.90
N GLY A 137 -2.45 -13.06 2.16
CA GLY A 137 -1.72 -13.93 3.07
C GLY A 137 -2.54 -15.16 3.45
N PHE A 138 -1.85 -16.31 3.65
CA PHE A 138 -2.48 -17.52 4.15
C PHE A 138 -2.87 -17.32 5.61
N ARG A 139 -4.14 -17.61 5.96
CA ARG A 139 -4.71 -17.50 7.31
C ARG A 139 -4.56 -16.14 8.02
N HIS A 140 -4.27 -15.09 7.29
CA HIS A 140 -4.01 -13.75 7.83
C HIS A 140 -5.08 -13.23 8.81
N ARG A 141 -6.35 -13.63 8.64
CA ARG A 141 -7.44 -13.20 9.53
C ARG A 141 -7.35 -13.87 10.90
N ASP A 142 -7.12 -15.18 10.90
CA ASP A 142 -6.99 -15.96 12.13
C ASP A 142 -5.74 -15.53 12.90
N ASP A 143 -4.62 -15.35 12.20
CA ASP A 143 -3.38 -14.91 12.81
C ASP A 143 -3.51 -13.54 13.47
N VAL A 144 -4.15 -12.57 12.82
CA VAL A 144 -4.41 -11.24 13.41
C VAL A 144 -5.28 -11.35 14.66
N ILE A 145 -6.34 -12.17 14.62
CA ILE A 145 -7.24 -12.37 15.76
C ILE A 145 -6.48 -12.99 16.95
N GLU A 146 -5.75 -14.07 16.70
CA GLU A 146 -5.07 -14.82 17.77
C GLU A 146 -3.89 -14.04 18.36
N ILE A 147 -3.09 -13.36 17.53
CA ILE A 147 -2.00 -12.52 18.03
C ILE A 147 -2.53 -11.30 18.79
N THR A 148 -3.62 -10.69 18.33
CA THR A 148 -4.27 -9.61 19.05
C THR A 148 -4.75 -10.07 20.44
N ARG A 149 -5.36 -11.24 20.53
CA ARG A 149 -5.78 -11.84 21.82
C ARG A 149 -4.59 -12.14 22.72
N LEU A 150 -3.51 -12.69 22.17
CA LEU A 150 -2.29 -12.96 22.92
C LEU A 150 -1.72 -11.66 23.51
N LEU A 151 -1.57 -10.62 22.68
CA LEU A 151 -1.09 -9.31 23.14
C LEU A 151 -1.98 -8.74 24.24
N ALA A 152 -3.29 -8.86 24.11
CA ALA A 152 -4.24 -8.41 25.13
C ALA A 152 -4.06 -9.14 26.48
N THR A 153 -3.79 -10.48 26.46
CA THR A 153 -3.50 -11.24 27.68
C THR A 153 -2.17 -10.82 28.35
N LEU A 154 -1.21 -10.34 27.55
CA LEU A 154 0.04 -9.76 28.02
C LEU A 154 -0.08 -8.31 28.48
N GLY A 155 -1.28 -7.73 28.43
CA GLY A 155 -1.51 -6.35 28.79
C GLY A 155 -1.03 -5.35 27.74
N ILE A 156 -0.92 -5.74 26.47
CA ILE A 156 -0.47 -4.91 25.36
C ILE A 156 -1.66 -4.58 24.47
N ASP A 157 -1.84 -3.31 24.13
CA ASP A 157 -2.88 -2.88 23.20
C ASP A 157 -2.34 -2.79 21.78
N VAL A 158 -3.13 -3.21 20.77
CA VAL A 158 -2.77 -3.03 19.36
C VAL A 158 -3.12 -1.60 18.94
N ASN A 159 -2.13 -0.86 18.46
CA ASN A 159 -2.28 0.49 17.93
C ASN A 159 -2.82 0.46 16.48
N VAL A 160 -2.08 -0.20 15.60
CA VAL A 160 -2.43 -0.35 14.18
C VAL A 160 -2.08 -1.76 13.73
N THR A 161 -2.99 -2.37 12.94
CA THR A 161 -2.69 -3.56 12.14
C THR A 161 -2.55 -3.12 10.69
N ALA A 162 -1.39 -3.36 10.05
CA ALA A 162 -1.13 -2.91 8.69
C ALA A 162 -0.26 -3.94 7.92
N PRO A 163 -0.42 -3.97 6.57
CA PRO A 163 -1.34 -3.19 5.74
C PRO A 163 -2.79 -3.69 5.76
N LEU A 164 -3.09 -4.85 6.33
CA LEU A 164 -4.43 -5.44 6.33
C LEU A 164 -5.45 -4.51 7.00
N GLY A 165 -6.37 -3.98 6.18
CA GLY A 165 -7.46 -3.14 6.66
C GLY A 165 -7.08 -1.71 7.07
N ALA A 166 -5.79 -1.36 7.05
CA ALA A 166 -5.32 -0.02 7.38
C ALA A 166 -5.69 1.00 6.31
N SER A 167 -6.08 2.17 6.76
CA SER A 167 -6.23 3.38 5.95
C SER A 167 -4.94 4.23 5.96
N PRO A 168 -4.79 5.22 5.07
CA PRO A 168 -3.71 6.20 5.17
C PRO A 168 -3.65 6.91 6.53
N ALA A 169 -4.80 7.21 7.13
CA ALA A 169 -4.86 7.80 8.47
C ALA A 169 -4.35 6.87 9.57
N ASP A 170 -4.57 5.55 9.44
CA ASP A 170 -3.99 4.58 10.37
C ASP A 170 -2.47 4.50 10.23
N LEU A 171 -1.95 4.54 8.99
CA LEU A 171 -0.51 4.55 8.76
C LEU A 171 0.17 5.80 9.33
N ALA A 172 -0.50 6.94 9.33
CA ALA A 172 0.02 8.15 9.98
C ALA A 172 0.28 7.96 11.48
N ARG A 173 -0.50 7.09 12.13
CA ARG A 173 -0.41 6.82 13.58
C ARG A 173 0.61 5.76 13.98
N LEU A 174 1.37 5.19 13.04
CA LEU A 174 2.33 4.12 13.35
C LEU A 174 3.37 4.54 14.41
N GLY A 175 3.80 5.79 14.41
CA GLY A 175 4.74 6.33 15.39
C GLY A 175 4.20 6.44 16.82
N GLU A 176 2.89 6.26 17.05
CA GLU A 176 2.28 6.29 18.39
C GLU A 176 2.49 4.99 19.20
N ALA A 177 2.95 3.93 18.57
CA ALA A 177 3.22 2.65 19.23
C ALA A 177 4.57 2.65 19.94
N ASP A 178 4.65 1.90 21.04
CA ASP A 178 5.89 1.71 21.78
C ASP A 178 6.87 0.79 21.05
N PHE A 179 6.36 -0.14 20.23
CA PHE A 179 7.14 -1.08 19.43
C PHE A 179 6.32 -1.69 18.29
N ASN A 180 7.02 -2.37 17.37
CA ASN A 180 6.41 -3.08 16.26
C ASN A 180 6.54 -4.60 16.43
N VAL A 181 5.47 -5.32 16.15
CA VAL A 181 5.46 -6.77 15.97
C VAL A 181 5.46 -7.05 14.47
N CYS A 182 6.58 -7.53 13.96
CA CYS A 182 6.74 -7.93 12.57
C CYS A 182 6.20 -9.35 12.40
N LEU A 183 4.91 -9.48 12.08
CA LEU A 183 4.23 -10.78 12.01
C LEU A 183 4.60 -11.55 10.75
N TYR A 184 4.75 -10.85 9.63
CA TYR A 184 5.18 -11.41 8.35
C TYR A 184 6.42 -10.66 7.86
N PRO A 185 7.63 -11.12 8.26
CA PRO A 185 8.88 -10.40 7.95
C PRO A 185 9.14 -10.27 6.46
N GLU A 186 8.68 -11.22 5.63
CA GLU A 186 8.77 -11.14 4.18
C GLU A 186 8.03 -9.94 3.57
N ILE A 187 7.11 -9.33 4.32
CA ILE A 187 6.35 -8.14 3.93
C ILE A 187 6.80 -6.92 4.72
N ALA A 188 7.04 -7.04 6.02
CA ALA A 188 7.12 -5.90 6.91
C ALA A 188 8.50 -5.58 7.48
N ASP A 189 9.52 -6.43 7.30
CA ASP A 189 10.84 -6.23 7.94
C ASP A 189 11.44 -4.87 7.59
N THR A 190 11.43 -4.49 6.29
CA THR A 190 11.98 -3.21 5.85
C THR A 190 11.23 -2.02 6.46
N ALA A 191 9.90 -2.09 6.49
CA ALA A 191 9.07 -1.04 7.10
C ALA A 191 9.27 -0.96 8.62
N CYS A 192 9.35 -2.11 9.32
CA CYS A 192 9.61 -2.16 10.75
C CYS A 192 10.97 -1.55 11.13
N ARG A 193 12.00 -1.76 10.33
CA ARG A 193 13.34 -1.20 10.55
C ARG A 193 13.39 0.31 10.30
N TRP A 194 12.52 0.80 9.44
CA TRP A 194 12.45 2.23 9.14
C TRP A 194 11.70 3.01 10.23
N LEU A 195 10.67 2.42 10.83
CA LEU A 195 9.90 2.99 11.96
C LEU A 195 10.70 3.02 13.26
#